data_e0f8a6a267b2555bd1a3fabaa8994b13
#
_entry.id   e0f8a6a267b2555bd1a3fabaa8994b13
#
_cell.length_a   1.000
_cell.length_b   1.000
_cell.length_c   1.000
_cell.angle_alpha   90.00
_cell.angle_beta   90.00
_cell.angle_gamma   90.00
#
_symmetry.space_group_name_H-M   'P 1'
#
loop_
_entity.id
_entity.type
_entity.pdbx_description
1 polymer ?
#
loop_
_entity_poly.entity_id
_entity_poly.type
_entity_poly.pdbx_seq_one_letter_code
_entity_poly.pdbx_strand_id
1 'polypeptide(L)'
;EGLSATALCGDFGCNMYYTRDRAAIDREKRIMEIAKELGTDIVTTHIGVVPQENCPQRDAMHEVCGELARFADSMGGHFAVETGPETAKTLKAFLDELNSRGVSVNLDPANLVMCAGDDPAEAVRTLGAYIVHTHAKDGKMLRKTDTRRLYAPSYFGLEPESFESCVLETPLGEGDVPWARYIAALKEIGYDGWLTIERECGDDPAADIAAAAKFLKKYL
;
A
#
# COMPACT_ATOMS: atom_id res chain seq x y z
N GLU A 1 10.25 -7.78 -25.40
CA GLU A 1 9.66 -9.07 -24.97
C GLU A 1 8.15 -8.99 -24.71
N GLY A 2 7.51 -7.82 -24.98
CA GLY A 2 6.06 -7.65 -24.85
C GLY A 2 5.57 -7.45 -23.40
N LEU A 3 6.45 -7.14 -22.46
CA LEU A 3 6.10 -6.78 -21.09
C LEU A 3 5.84 -5.27 -21.00
N SER A 4 4.93 -4.89 -20.11
CA SER A 4 4.63 -3.50 -19.76
C SER A 4 4.82 -3.29 -18.27
N ALA A 5 5.40 -2.15 -17.87
CA ALA A 5 5.42 -1.74 -16.48
C ALA A 5 4.00 -1.33 -16.06
N THR A 6 3.51 -1.87 -14.95
CA THR A 6 2.18 -1.55 -14.41
C THR A 6 2.26 -0.49 -13.31
N ALA A 7 3.32 -0.54 -12.51
CA ALA A 7 3.70 0.42 -11.50
C ALA A 7 5.20 0.33 -11.24
N LEU A 8 5.79 1.34 -10.63
CA LEU A 8 7.11 1.25 -10.03
C LEU A 8 6.99 1.30 -8.50
N CYS A 9 7.88 0.57 -7.81
CA CYS A 9 8.03 0.71 -6.38
C CYS A 9 9.03 1.83 -6.09
N GLY A 10 8.58 2.85 -5.36
CA GLY A 10 9.38 3.98 -4.89
C GLY A 10 9.66 3.91 -3.39
N ASP A 11 9.66 2.71 -2.80
CA ASP A 11 9.86 2.57 -1.36
C ASP A 11 11.34 2.75 -0.97
N PHE A 12 11.62 3.85 -0.31
CA PHE A 12 12.90 4.16 0.33
C PHE A 12 12.83 4.10 1.86
N GLY A 13 11.82 3.41 2.39
CA GLY A 13 11.50 3.38 3.81
C GLY A 13 10.76 4.63 4.29
N CYS A 14 10.12 4.51 5.45
CA CYS A 14 9.22 5.57 5.96
C CYS A 14 9.95 6.79 6.56
N ASN A 15 11.28 6.80 6.63
CA ASN A 15 12.06 7.87 7.28
C ASN A 15 11.71 9.27 6.75
N MET A 16 11.64 9.43 5.42
CA MET A 16 11.41 10.74 4.83
C MET A 16 10.09 11.36 5.25
N TYR A 17 9.07 10.56 5.53
CA TYR A 17 7.75 11.03 5.95
C TYR A 17 7.72 11.57 7.38
N TYR A 18 8.69 11.19 8.23
CA TYR A 18 8.81 11.69 9.59
C TYR A 18 9.91 12.74 9.76
N THR A 19 10.92 12.76 8.87
CA THR A 19 12.12 13.60 8.99
C THR A 19 12.21 14.71 7.94
N ARG A 20 11.37 14.70 6.91
CA ARG A 20 11.46 15.56 5.73
C ARG A 20 12.79 15.42 4.99
N ASP A 21 13.35 14.20 4.92
CA ASP A 21 14.60 13.94 4.20
C ASP A 21 14.51 14.37 2.74
N ARG A 22 15.14 15.48 2.44
CA ARG A 22 15.09 16.12 1.12
C ARG A 22 15.64 15.22 0.02
N ALA A 23 16.74 14.49 0.32
CA ALA A 23 17.37 13.63 -0.67
C ALA A 23 16.47 12.42 -1.02
N ALA A 24 15.74 11.88 -0.04
CA ALA A 24 14.79 10.82 -0.28
C ALA A 24 13.56 11.32 -1.07
N ILE A 25 13.02 12.49 -0.71
CA ILE A 25 11.91 13.12 -1.44
C ILE A 25 12.27 13.39 -2.90
N ASP A 26 13.47 13.89 -3.16
CA ASP A 26 13.93 14.18 -4.54
C ASP A 26 14.15 12.88 -5.34
N ARG A 27 14.60 11.78 -4.68
CA ARG A 27 14.67 10.46 -5.31
C ARG A 27 13.29 9.92 -5.66
N GLU A 28 12.30 10.05 -4.76
CA GLU A 28 10.92 9.63 -5.02
C GLU A 28 10.34 10.35 -6.25
N LYS A 29 10.56 11.66 -6.36
CA LYS A 29 10.17 12.42 -7.56
C LYS A 29 10.87 11.90 -8.82
N ARG A 30 12.16 11.54 -8.73
CA ARG A 30 12.87 10.96 -9.87
C ARG A 30 12.32 9.61 -10.28
N ILE A 31 11.85 8.77 -9.33
CA ILE A 31 11.15 7.51 -9.65
C ILE A 31 9.85 7.79 -10.40
N MET A 32 9.08 8.81 -10.01
CA MET A 32 7.86 9.20 -10.73
C MET A 32 8.16 9.64 -12.19
N GLU A 33 9.25 10.37 -12.41
CA GLU A 33 9.70 10.71 -13.78
C GLU A 33 10.08 9.45 -14.58
N ILE A 34 10.83 8.53 -13.97
CA ILE A 34 11.22 7.25 -14.59
C ILE A 34 9.99 6.40 -14.90
N ALA A 35 8.98 6.39 -14.03
CA ALA A 35 7.74 5.68 -14.29
C ALA A 35 7.10 6.14 -15.61
N LYS A 36 7.03 7.45 -15.84
CA LYS A 36 6.54 8.02 -17.11
C LYS A 36 7.39 7.59 -18.31
N GLU A 37 8.72 7.58 -18.18
CA GLU A 37 9.64 7.12 -19.23
C GLU A 37 9.39 5.64 -19.58
N LEU A 38 9.00 4.81 -18.60
CA LEU A 38 8.69 3.38 -18.75
C LEU A 38 7.25 3.08 -19.17
N GLY A 39 6.41 4.12 -19.32
CA GLY A 39 5.05 3.98 -19.81
C GLY A 39 4.01 3.63 -18.72
N THR A 40 4.36 3.81 -17.44
CA THR A 40 3.39 3.80 -16.34
C THR A 40 3.33 5.18 -15.67
N ASP A 41 2.24 5.46 -14.98
CA ASP A 41 2.06 6.70 -14.23
C ASP A 41 1.85 6.44 -12.73
N ILE A 42 2.04 5.20 -12.28
CA ILE A 42 1.82 4.78 -10.90
C ILE A 42 3.17 4.50 -10.23
N VAL A 43 3.40 5.16 -9.07
CA VAL A 43 4.50 4.83 -8.17
C VAL A 43 3.92 4.44 -6.81
N THR A 44 4.17 3.20 -6.40
CA THR A 44 3.68 2.65 -5.12
C THR A 44 4.73 2.85 -4.03
N THR A 45 4.31 3.14 -2.81
CA THR A 45 5.21 3.35 -1.67
C THR A 45 4.52 3.15 -0.33
N HIS A 46 5.29 2.74 0.69
CA HIS A 46 4.85 2.77 2.08
C HIS A 46 5.22 4.11 2.71
N ILE A 47 4.28 4.70 3.43
CA ILE A 47 4.51 5.98 4.14
C ILE A 47 4.75 5.81 5.65
N GLY A 48 4.72 4.58 6.14
CA GLY A 48 4.74 4.27 7.57
C GLY A 48 3.34 4.33 8.17
N VAL A 49 3.22 4.70 9.43
CA VAL A 49 1.93 4.76 10.17
C VAL A 49 1.44 6.19 10.25
N VAL A 50 0.22 6.44 9.78
CA VAL A 50 -0.43 7.75 9.87
C VAL A 50 -0.83 8.04 11.32
N PRO A 51 -0.21 9.03 11.99
CA PRO A 51 -0.61 9.40 13.34
C PRO A 51 -2.03 9.96 13.35
N GLN A 52 -2.85 9.53 14.31
CA GLN A 52 -4.22 10.04 14.43
C GLN A 52 -4.28 11.34 15.25
N GLU A 53 -3.28 11.56 16.12
CA GLU A 53 -3.16 12.76 16.91
C GLU A 53 -2.36 13.84 16.17
N ASN A 54 -2.61 15.10 16.47
CA ASN A 54 -1.77 16.20 16.02
C ASN A 54 -0.40 16.11 16.70
N CYS A 55 0.64 15.85 15.94
CA CYS A 55 2.01 15.71 16.42
C CYS A 55 3.02 16.05 15.30
N PRO A 56 4.29 16.32 15.64
CA PRO A 56 5.31 16.68 14.64
C PRO A 56 5.48 15.64 13.53
N GLN A 57 5.26 14.35 13.83
CA GLN A 57 5.31 13.26 12.85
C GLN A 57 4.16 13.35 11.83
N ARG A 58 2.93 13.69 12.29
CA ARG A 58 1.80 13.90 11.40
C ARG A 58 2.02 15.12 10.51
N ASP A 59 2.54 16.22 11.07
CA ASP A 59 2.81 17.44 10.30
C ASP A 59 3.87 17.17 9.22
N ALA A 60 4.94 16.43 9.56
CA ALA A 60 5.97 16.05 8.60
C ALA A 60 5.40 15.17 7.48
N MET A 61 4.65 14.14 7.84
CA MET A 61 4.02 13.23 6.87
C MET A 61 3.07 13.98 5.94
N HIS A 62 2.21 14.85 6.48
CA HIS A 62 1.29 15.65 5.67
C HIS A 62 2.02 16.58 4.69
N GLU A 63 3.10 17.23 5.14
CA GLU A 63 3.92 18.10 4.28
C GLU A 63 4.57 17.31 3.15
N VAL A 64 5.23 16.19 3.45
CA VAL A 64 5.96 15.37 2.47
C VAL A 64 5.00 14.69 1.50
N CYS A 65 3.96 14.03 2.00
CA CYS A 65 2.95 13.41 1.14
C CYS A 65 2.25 14.44 0.26
N GLY A 66 1.94 15.62 0.80
CA GLY A 66 1.34 16.71 0.04
C GLY A 66 2.27 17.24 -1.07
N GLU A 67 3.58 17.32 -0.82
CA GLU A 67 4.56 17.69 -1.85
C GLU A 67 4.64 16.64 -2.97
N LEU A 68 4.75 15.35 -2.62
CA LEU A 68 4.82 14.25 -3.57
C LEU A 68 3.52 14.12 -4.38
N ALA A 69 2.37 14.25 -3.72
CA ALA A 69 1.07 14.23 -4.38
C ALA A 69 0.90 15.36 -5.40
N ARG A 70 1.29 16.58 -5.05
CA ARG A 70 1.26 17.73 -6.00
C ARG A 70 2.24 17.54 -7.15
N PHE A 71 3.42 16.96 -6.89
CA PHE A 71 4.36 16.63 -7.95
C PHE A 71 3.79 15.60 -8.91
N ALA A 72 3.22 14.50 -8.40
CA ALA A 72 2.52 13.50 -9.21
C ALA A 72 1.37 14.11 -10.04
N ASP A 73 0.51 14.95 -9.43
CA ASP A 73 -0.59 15.65 -10.14
C ASP A 73 -0.05 16.52 -11.28
N SER A 74 1.09 17.23 -11.07
CA SER A 74 1.68 18.12 -12.09
C SER A 74 2.11 17.40 -13.36
N MET A 75 2.39 16.10 -13.27
CA MET A 75 2.80 15.27 -14.40
C MET A 75 1.71 14.25 -14.82
N GLY A 76 0.50 14.36 -14.26
CA GLY A 76 -0.60 13.43 -14.52
C GLY A 76 -0.26 12.01 -14.09
N GLY A 77 0.38 11.87 -12.93
CA GLY A 77 0.79 10.60 -12.33
C GLY A 77 0.16 10.39 -10.96
N HIS A 78 0.51 9.27 -10.34
CA HIS A 78 -0.05 8.78 -9.09
C HIS A 78 1.05 8.46 -8.08
N PHE A 79 1.05 9.19 -6.95
CA PHE A 79 1.72 8.81 -5.73
C PHE A 79 0.78 7.88 -4.97
N ALA A 80 0.98 6.57 -5.14
CA ALA A 80 0.05 5.54 -4.68
C ALA A 80 0.51 4.95 -3.34
N VAL A 81 -0.10 5.41 -2.25
CA VAL A 81 0.18 4.93 -0.90
C VAL A 81 -0.35 3.51 -0.73
N GLU A 82 0.51 2.62 -0.25
CA GLU A 82 0.10 1.25 0.03
C GLU A 82 -0.65 1.15 1.35
N THR A 83 -1.76 0.39 1.34
CA THR A 83 -2.50 0.06 2.57
C THR A 83 -1.69 -0.87 3.46
N GLY A 84 -1.81 -0.69 4.77
CA GLY A 84 -1.04 -1.51 5.70
C GLY A 84 -1.38 -1.28 7.17
N PRO A 85 -0.69 -0.36 7.84
CA PRO A 85 -0.74 -0.29 9.31
C PRO A 85 -2.04 0.27 9.87
N GLU A 86 -2.78 1.07 9.12
CA GLU A 86 -4.03 1.68 9.55
C GLU A 86 -5.24 1.16 8.78
N THR A 87 -6.44 1.41 9.34
CA THR A 87 -7.69 1.10 8.65
C THR A 87 -7.88 1.99 7.43
N ALA A 88 -8.63 1.51 6.45
CA ALA A 88 -9.01 2.27 5.25
C ALA A 88 -9.66 3.61 5.59
N LYS A 89 -10.44 3.67 6.67
CA LYS A 89 -11.07 4.91 7.14
C LYS A 89 -10.03 5.94 7.61
N THR A 90 -9.03 5.49 8.36
CA THR A 90 -7.93 6.36 8.85
C THR A 90 -7.10 6.87 7.68
N LEU A 91 -6.71 5.97 6.77
CA LEU A 91 -5.96 6.34 5.57
C LEU A 91 -6.75 7.34 4.73
N LYS A 92 -8.03 7.06 4.43
CA LYS A 92 -8.88 7.96 3.65
C LYS A 92 -8.94 9.37 4.24
N ALA A 93 -9.15 9.49 5.55
CA ALA A 93 -9.21 10.79 6.20
C ALA A 93 -7.90 11.59 6.00
N PHE A 94 -6.75 10.92 6.07
CA PHE A 94 -5.46 11.54 5.80
C PHE A 94 -5.31 11.95 4.33
N LEU A 95 -5.70 11.09 3.38
CA LEU A 95 -5.60 11.39 1.95
C LEU A 95 -6.53 12.56 1.54
N ASP A 96 -7.73 12.64 2.13
CA ASP A 96 -8.68 13.73 1.91
C ASP A 96 -8.07 15.09 2.32
N GLU A 97 -7.27 15.13 3.39
CA GLU A 97 -6.58 16.35 3.85
C GLU A 97 -5.52 16.85 2.86
N LEU A 98 -4.88 15.94 2.09
CA LEU A 98 -3.86 16.33 1.10
C LEU A 98 -4.43 17.11 -0.08
N ASN A 99 -5.70 16.96 -0.36
CA ASN A 99 -6.46 17.69 -1.38
C ASN A 99 -5.71 17.78 -2.74
N SER A 100 -5.24 16.64 -3.23
CA SER A 100 -4.50 16.52 -4.50
C SER A 100 -5.01 15.33 -5.31
N ARG A 101 -5.12 15.50 -6.62
CA ARG A 101 -5.48 14.41 -7.54
C ARG A 101 -4.33 13.43 -7.78
N GLY A 102 -3.10 13.85 -7.47
CA GLY A 102 -1.92 13.00 -7.63
C GLY A 102 -1.71 12.02 -6.47
N VAL A 103 -2.47 12.13 -5.34
CA VAL A 103 -2.43 11.09 -4.30
C VAL A 103 -3.41 9.98 -4.64
N SER A 104 -2.97 8.75 -4.48
CA SER A 104 -3.73 7.55 -4.82
C SER A 104 -3.41 6.41 -3.85
N VAL A 105 -4.01 5.26 -4.07
CA VAL A 105 -3.83 4.06 -3.23
C VAL A 105 -3.41 2.87 -4.08
N ASN A 106 -2.37 2.19 -3.61
CA ASN A 106 -2.09 0.80 -3.91
C ASN A 106 -2.74 -0.06 -2.81
N LEU A 107 -3.83 -0.75 -3.12
CA LEU A 107 -4.54 -1.51 -2.11
C LEU A 107 -3.98 -2.93 -1.97
N ASP A 108 -3.34 -3.19 -0.83
CA ASP A 108 -2.95 -4.55 -0.42
C ASP A 108 -3.99 -5.10 0.55
N PRO A 109 -4.72 -6.18 0.17
CA PRO A 109 -5.76 -6.74 1.03
C PRO A 109 -5.18 -7.53 2.21
N ALA A 110 -3.99 -8.11 2.08
CA ALA A 110 -3.36 -8.88 3.14
C ALA A 110 -2.86 -7.97 4.26
N ASN A 111 -2.24 -6.83 3.92
CA ASN A 111 -1.79 -5.87 4.91
C ASN A 111 -2.96 -5.35 5.77
N LEU A 112 -4.14 -5.16 5.17
CA LEU A 112 -5.34 -4.76 5.91
C LEU A 112 -5.76 -5.83 6.92
N VAL A 113 -5.83 -7.11 6.54
CA VAL A 113 -6.22 -8.19 7.48
C VAL A 113 -5.12 -8.49 8.50
N MET A 114 -3.86 -8.50 8.07
CA MET A 114 -2.72 -8.87 8.92
C MET A 114 -2.38 -7.79 9.97
N CYS A 115 -2.38 -6.53 9.57
CA CYS A 115 -1.87 -5.43 10.40
C CYS A 115 -2.98 -4.56 10.97
N ALA A 116 -3.89 -4.07 10.16
CA ALA A 116 -4.97 -3.18 10.60
C ALA A 116 -6.14 -3.94 11.25
N GLY A 117 -6.35 -5.20 10.88
CA GLY A 117 -7.56 -5.96 11.26
C GLY A 117 -8.80 -5.39 10.59
N ASP A 118 -8.66 -4.87 9.37
CA ASP A 118 -9.72 -4.26 8.58
C ASP A 118 -10.26 -5.23 7.51
N ASP A 119 -11.46 -4.98 7.00
CA ASP A 119 -12.09 -5.79 5.96
C ASP A 119 -11.72 -5.25 4.57
N PRO A 120 -10.98 -6.01 3.73
CA PRO A 120 -10.56 -5.53 2.42
C PRO A 120 -11.69 -5.15 1.47
N ALA A 121 -12.86 -5.81 1.55
CA ALA A 121 -13.99 -5.45 0.71
C ALA A 121 -14.62 -4.12 1.10
N GLU A 122 -14.70 -3.83 2.40
CA GLU A 122 -15.14 -2.52 2.90
C GLU A 122 -14.07 -1.44 2.64
N ALA A 123 -12.79 -1.81 2.73
CA ALA A 123 -11.68 -0.92 2.38
C ALA A 123 -11.74 -0.49 0.92
N VAL A 124 -12.04 -1.40 -0.03
CA VAL A 124 -12.26 -1.07 -1.44
C VAL A 124 -13.39 -0.03 -1.59
N ARG A 125 -14.53 -0.21 -0.92
CA ARG A 125 -15.63 0.77 -1.00
C ARG A 125 -15.26 2.11 -0.39
N THR A 126 -14.49 2.09 0.70
CA THR A 126 -14.05 3.30 1.41
C THR A 126 -13.06 4.11 0.59
N LEU A 127 -12.08 3.44 -0.04
CA LEU A 127 -10.97 4.05 -0.76
C LEU A 127 -11.18 4.15 -2.27
N GLY A 128 -12.29 3.64 -2.80
CA GLY A 128 -12.51 3.39 -4.23
C GLY A 128 -12.08 4.52 -5.17
N ALA A 129 -12.32 5.79 -4.78
CA ALA A 129 -11.92 6.94 -5.58
C ALA A 129 -10.39 7.15 -5.67
N TYR A 130 -9.62 6.51 -4.79
CA TYR A 130 -8.16 6.61 -4.74
C TYR A 130 -7.44 5.41 -5.33
N ILE A 131 -8.10 4.24 -5.49
CA ILE A 131 -7.45 3.00 -5.88
C ILE A 131 -7.04 3.06 -7.35
N VAL A 132 -5.74 3.00 -7.61
CA VAL A 132 -5.14 2.96 -8.96
C VAL A 132 -4.37 1.67 -9.21
N HIS A 133 -3.99 0.97 -8.14
CA HIS A 133 -3.27 -0.31 -8.19
C HIS A 133 -3.69 -1.20 -7.03
N THR A 134 -3.55 -2.52 -7.20
CA THR A 134 -3.84 -3.47 -6.12
C THR A 134 -2.84 -4.61 -6.10
N HIS A 135 -2.61 -5.15 -4.91
CA HIS A 135 -1.91 -6.41 -4.73
C HIS A 135 -2.87 -7.60 -4.63
N ALA A 136 -2.35 -8.74 -5.01
CA ALA A 136 -2.91 -10.05 -4.71
C ALA A 136 -1.94 -10.75 -3.75
N LYS A 137 -2.16 -10.54 -2.47
CA LYS A 137 -1.42 -11.07 -1.33
C LYS A 137 -2.41 -11.61 -0.31
N ASP A 138 -2.04 -12.62 0.46
CA ASP A 138 -2.88 -13.22 1.50
C ASP A 138 -2.09 -13.47 2.79
N GLY A 139 -2.80 -13.49 3.90
CA GLY A 139 -2.17 -13.69 5.20
C GLY A 139 -3.14 -13.68 6.35
N LYS A 140 -2.60 -13.83 7.55
CA LYS A 140 -3.36 -13.92 8.81
C LYS A 140 -2.75 -13.04 9.88
N MET A 141 -3.59 -12.43 10.68
CA MET A 141 -3.17 -11.81 11.94
C MET A 141 -3.00 -12.92 12.99
N LEU A 142 -1.77 -13.14 13.47
CA LEU A 142 -1.50 -14.08 14.56
C LEU A 142 -1.77 -13.44 15.92
N ARG A 143 -1.43 -12.16 16.05
CA ARG A 143 -1.57 -11.40 17.29
C ARG A 143 -1.75 -9.91 16.98
N LYS A 144 -2.78 -9.31 17.53
CA LYS A 144 -2.98 -7.87 17.43
C LYS A 144 -1.90 -7.12 18.21
N THR A 145 -1.33 -6.12 17.59
CA THR A 145 -0.34 -5.22 18.20
C THR A 145 -0.58 -3.77 17.78
N ASP A 146 0.15 -2.85 18.39
CA ASP A 146 0.27 -1.47 17.92
C ASP A 146 1.17 -1.45 16.68
N THR A 147 0.60 -1.15 15.52
CA THR A 147 1.31 -1.18 14.24
C THR A 147 2.51 -0.23 14.18
N ARG A 148 2.57 0.80 15.04
CA ARG A 148 3.74 1.66 15.21
C ARG A 148 4.98 0.89 15.67
N ARG A 149 4.79 -0.21 16.42
CA ARG A 149 5.88 -1.09 16.87
C ARG A 149 6.45 -1.94 15.73
N LEU A 150 5.65 -2.19 14.69
CA LEU A 150 6.07 -2.94 13.51
C LEU A 150 6.76 -2.04 12.49
N TYR A 151 6.16 -0.89 12.17
CA TYR A 151 6.57 -0.08 11.02
C TYR A 151 7.51 1.07 11.37
N ALA A 152 7.35 1.72 12.53
CA ALA A 152 8.08 2.95 12.81
C ALA A 152 8.34 3.18 14.32
N PRO A 153 8.80 2.17 15.10
CA PRO A 153 8.84 2.25 16.56
C PRO A 153 9.67 3.42 17.08
N SER A 154 10.81 3.70 16.47
CA SER A 154 11.73 4.76 16.91
C SER A 154 11.12 6.16 16.82
N TYR A 155 10.21 6.41 15.89
CA TYR A 155 9.55 7.72 15.75
C TYR A 155 8.45 7.97 16.77
N PHE A 156 7.99 6.90 17.43
CA PHE A 156 6.96 6.97 18.46
C PHE A 156 7.47 6.63 19.85
N GLY A 157 8.79 6.45 20.03
CA GLY A 157 9.38 6.08 21.32
C GLY A 157 8.92 4.72 21.84
N LEU A 158 8.66 3.77 20.94
CA LEU A 158 8.18 2.43 21.24
C LEU A 158 9.27 1.39 21.04
N GLU A 159 9.20 0.30 21.81
CA GLU A 159 10.04 -0.87 21.54
C GLU A 159 9.53 -1.60 20.28
N PRO A 160 10.43 -2.02 19.38
CA PRO A 160 10.06 -2.75 18.19
C PRO A 160 9.47 -4.12 18.50
N GLU A 161 8.56 -4.58 17.63
CA GLU A 161 8.08 -5.96 17.61
C GLU A 161 8.41 -6.60 16.26
N SER A 162 8.59 -7.93 16.26
CA SER A 162 8.84 -8.68 15.04
C SER A 162 7.54 -8.95 14.28
N PHE A 163 7.58 -8.75 12.97
CA PHE A 163 6.46 -9.07 12.09
C PHE A 163 6.06 -10.54 12.21
N GLU A 164 7.01 -11.47 12.22
CA GLU A 164 6.76 -12.92 12.28
C GLU A 164 6.01 -13.36 13.55
N SER A 165 6.10 -12.57 14.63
CA SER A 165 5.36 -12.82 15.86
C SER A 165 3.92 -12.34 15.81
N CYS A 166 3.58 -11.47 14.87
CA CYS A 166 2.29 -10.78 14.81
C CYS A 166 1.48 -11.18 13.58
N VAL A 167 2.14 -11.46 12.46
CA VAL A 167 1.48 -11.75 11.18
C VAL A 167 2.08 -12.99 10.50
N LEU A 168 1.30 -13.60 9.64
CA LEU A 168 1.72 -14.72 8.80
C LEU A 168 1.23 -14.49 7.38
N GLU A 169 2.17 -14.29 6.45
CA GLU A 169 1.86 -14.32 5.02
C GLU A 169 1.63 -15.76 4.57
N THR A 170 0.61 -16.01 3.77
CA THR A 170 0.22 -17.33 3.28
C THR A 170 0.10 -17.34 1.76
N PRO A 171 0.14 -18.53 1.12
CA PRO A 171 -0.33 -18.65 -0.26
C PRO A 171 -1.76 -18.13 -0.42
N LEU A 172 -2.08 -17.61 -1.61
CA LEU A 172 -3.41 -17.08 -1.93
C LEU A 172 -4.52 -18.10 -1.71
N GLY A 173 -5.50 -17.72 -0.90
CA GLY A 173 -6.64 -18.56 -0.51
C GLY A 173 -6.42 -19.38 0.76
N GLU A 174 -5.25 -19.29 1.39
CA GLU A 174 -4.94 -19.95 2.66
C GLU A 174 -4.93 -18.98 3.86
N GLY A 175 -5.06 -17.68 3.57
CA GLY A 175 -5.15 -16.60 4.55
C GLY A 175 -6.58 -16.23 4.92
N ASP A 176 -6.73 -15.01 5.44
CA ASP A 176 -8.00 -14.46 5.92
C ASP A 176 -8.58 -13.42 4.96
N VAL A 177 -7.95 -13.18 3.78
CA VAL A 177 -8.50 -12.28 2.76
C VAL A 177 -9.80 -12.87 2.19
N PRO A 178 -10.93 -12.15 2.28
CA PRO A 178 -12.22 -12.65 1.76
C PRO A 178 -12.32 -12.48 0.24
N TRP A 179 -11.55 -13.27 -0.52
CA TRP A 179 -11.30 -13.11 -1.96
C TRP A 179 -12.55 -12.86 -2.79
N ALA A 180 -13.61 -13.65 -2.60
CA ALA A 180 -14.84 -13.48 -3.36
C ALA A 180 -15.49 -12.11 -3.13
N ARG A 181 -15.48 -11.62 -1.89
CA ARG A 181 -16.03 -10.30 -1.51
C ARG A 181 -15.10 -9.18 -1.98
N TYR A 182 -13.78 -9.36 -1.84
CA TYR A 182 -12.76 -8.40 -2.27
C TYR A 182 -12.85 -8.14 -3.79
N ILE A 183 -12.83 -9.20 -4.61
CA ILE A 183 -12.95 -9.07 -6.06
C ILE A 183 -14.32 -8.51 -6.48
N ALA A 184 -15.39 -8.90 -5.79
CA ALA A 184 -16.71 -8.33 -6.06
C ALA A 184 -16.73 -6.82 -5.78
N ALA A 185 -16.11 -6.36 -4.68
CA ALA A 185 -16.01 -4.94 -4.36
C ALA A 185 -15.17 -4.15 -5.38
N LEU A 186 -14.06 -4.71 -5.88
CA LEU A 186 -13.28 -4.10 -6.97
C LEU A 186 -14.13 -3.92 -8.24
N LYS A 187 -14.90 -4.96 -8.62
CA LYS A 187 -15.83 -4.87 -9.76
C LYS A 187 -16.95 -3.84 -9.52
N GLU A 188 -17.46 -3.75 -8.30
CA GLU A 188 -18.50 -2.79 -7.90
C GLU A 188 -18.06 -1.33 -8.09
N ILE A 189 -16.79 -1.00 -7.78
CA ILE A 189 -16.24 0.34 -8.00
C ILE A 189 -15.74 0.58 -9.43
N GLY A 190 -15.84 -0.42 -10.32
CA GLY A 190 -15.38 -0.34 -11.70
C GLY A 190 -13.86 -0.42 -11.87
N TYR A 191 -13.15 -1.02 -10.92
CA TYR A 191 -11.70 -1.20 -11.05
C TYR A 191 -11.37 -2.20 -12.16
N ASP A 192 -10.61 -1.75 -13.15
CA ASP A 192 -10.15 -2.52 -14.32
C ASP A 192 -8.61 -2.53 -14.45
N GLY A 193 -7.93 -2.37 -13.32
CA GLY A 193 -6.47 -2.36 -13.24
C GLY A 193 -5.89 -3.75 -12.97
N TRP A 194 -4.64 -3.77 -12.55
CA TRP A 194 -3.87 -4.98 -12.30
C TRP A 194 -4.10 -5.55 -10.90
N LEU A 195 -4.10 -6.87 -10.81
CA LEU A 195 -4.00 -7.63 -9.57
C LEU A 195 -2.57 -8.17 -9.49
N THR A 196 -1.65 -7.36 -8.97
CA THR A 196 -0.23 -7.72 -8.92
C THR A 196 0.00 -8.74 -7.81
N ILE A 197 0.41 -9.94 -8.22
CA ILE A 197 0.73 -11.00 -7.23
C ILE A 197 1.98 -10.59 -6.48
N GLU A 198 1.86 -10.49 -5.17
CA GLU A 198 2.97 -10.25 -4.25
C GLU A 198 3.13 -11.44 -3.31
N ARG A 199 4.36 -11.95 -3.24
CA ARG A 199 4.73 -13.07 -2.39
C ARG A 199 6.15 -12.86 -1.88
N GLU A 200 6.28 -12.46 -0.62
CA GLU A 200 7.57 -12.12 0.01
C GLU A 200 8.14 -13.29 0.82
N CYS A 201 7.30 -14.24 1.20
CA CYS A 201 7.67 -15.42 1.98
C CYS A 201 7.47 -16.70 1.15
N GLY A 202 8.07 -17.80 1.59
CA GLY A 202 7.96 -19.09 0.95
C GLY A 202 9.28 -19.58 0.35
N ASP A 203 9.39 -20.90 0.23
CA ASP A 203 10.64 -21.57 -0.21
C ASP A 203 10.77 -21.63 -1.74
N ASP A 204 9.65 -21.54 -2.47
CA ASP A 204 9.60 -21.59 -3.95
C ASP A 204 8.69 -20.49 -4.51
N PRO A 205 9.22 -19.26 -4.70
CA PRO A 205 8.44 -18.13 -5.22
C PRO A 205 7.82 -18.41 -6.59
N ALA A 206 8.47 -19.17 -7.45
CA ALA A 206 7.93 -19.47 -8.79
C ALA A 206 6.69 -20.38 -8.70
N ALA A 207 6.72 -21.39 -7.85
CA ALA A 207 5.57 -22.26 -7.61
C ALA A 207 4.42 -21.48 -6.95
N ASP A 208 4.73 -20.63 -5.96
CA ASP A 208 3.74 -19.81 -5.26
C ASP A 208 3.05 -18.82 -6.21
N ILE A 209 3.80 -18.12 -7.07
CA ILE A 209 3.23 -17.21 -8.07
C ILE A 209 2.36 -17.96 -9.09
N ALA A 210 2.80 -19.14 -9.54
CA ALA A 210 2.00 -19.98 -10.46
C ALA A 210 0.68 -20.44 -9.82
N ALA A 211 0.73 -20.84 -8.55
CA ALA A 211 -0.45 -21.22 -7.77
C ALA A 211 -1.39 -20.03 -7.57
N ALA A 212 -0.86 -18.84 -7.24
CA ALA A 212 -1.60 -17.60 -7.08
C ALA A 212 -2.31 -17.20 -8.38
N ALA A 213 -1.62 -17.25 -9.51
CA ALA A 213 -2.21 -16.97 -10.83
C ALA A 213 -3.36 -17.94 -11.16
N LYS A 214 -3.20 -19.23 -10.84
CA LYS A 214 -4.27 -20.23 -11.01
C LYS A 214 -5.44 -19.96 -10.07
N PHE A 215 -5.18 -19.53 -8.84
CA PHE A 215 -6.21 -19.19 -7.88
C PHE A 215 -7.06 -18.00 -8.35
N LEU A 216 -6.42 -16.90 -8.79
CA LEU A 216 -7.09 -15.69 -9.25
C LEU A 216 -7.98 -15.92 -10.48
N LYS A 217 -7.58 -16.81 -11.39
CA LYS A 217 -8.41 -17.17 -12.57
C LYS A 217 -9.81 -17.67 -12.24
N LYS A 218 -10.11 -18.03 -10.99
CA LYS A 218 -11.46 -18.42 -10.56
C LYS A 218 -12.41 -17.23 -10.42
N TYR A 219 -11.86 -16.01 -10.33
CA TYR A 219 -12.60 -14.77 -10.07
C TYR A 219 -12.62 -13.81 -11.27
N LEU A 220 -11.71 -14.01 -12.23
CA LEU A 220 -11.62 -13.28 -13.49
C LEU A 220 -12.45 -13.94 -14.57
#